data_41e57428dd828636007f90c6f13e5c24
#
_entry.id   41e57428dd828636007f90c6f13e5c24
#
_cell.length_a   1.000
_cell.length_b   1.000
_cell.length_c   1.000
_cell.angle_alpha   90.00
_cell.angle_beta   90.00
_cell.angle_gamma   90.00
#
_symmetry.space_group_name_H-M   'P 1'
#
loop_
_entity.id
_entity.type
_entity.pdbx_description
1 polymer ?
#
loop_
_entity_poly.entity_id
_entity_poly.type
_entity_poly.pdbx_seq_one_letter_code
_entity_poly.pdbx_strand_id
1 'polypeptide(L)'
;MSLKGLTKAINRLPQQFKEKTGSNADVTSDNEFAMLLNGFRVFTTSIEKVHLSGTKYAKQLDIMLKELQNYCEHIEDILRGDLGGKPVSSQDHLVTPVELSSVKSSIESVSAQIKPFMDQLVAICSKLELVNKANQGIEKTIVKRDHKRLDYDRYKSDVQDLEKKKSNTAASFSVKDEKKLQELTTKYSQSDYEYNVIFTYLDYSH
;
A
#
# COMPACT_ATOMS: atom_id res chain seq x y z
N MET A 1 -3.75 -21.57 4.94
CA MET A 1 -5.12 -21.49 4.39
C MET A 1 -5.95 -22.63 4.95
N SER A 2 -7.20 -22.38 5.34
CA SER A 2 -8.10 -23.46 5.76
C SER A 2 -8.65 -24.20 4.53
N LEU A 3 -8.97 -25.51 4.66
CA LEU A 3 -9.62 -26.30 3.59
C LEU A 3 -10.89 -25.62 3.04
N LYS A 4 -11.69 -24.97 3.92
CA LYS A 4 -12.86 -24.18 3.51
C LYS A 4 -12.49 -22.97 2.63
N GLY A 5 -11.34 -22.33 2.88
CA GLY A 5 -10.85 -21.21 2.07
C GLY A 5 -10.41 -21.66 0.68
N LEU A 6 -9.74 -22.80 0.59
CA LEU A 6 -9.32 -23.40 -0.67
C LEU A 6 -10.52 -23.79 -1.55
N THR A 7 -11.53 -24.43 -0.97
CA THR A 7 -12.77 -24.80 -1.68
C THR A 7 -13.49 -23.56 -2.23
N LYS A 8 -13.59 -22.48 -1.44
CA LYS A 8 -14.18 -21.22 -1.92
C LYS A 8 -13.38 -20.60 -3.05
N ALA A 9 -12.04 -20.59 -2.97
CA ALA A 9 -11.18 -20.07 -4.03
C ALA A 9 -11.38 -20.84 -5.35
N ILE A 10 -11.37 -22.19 -5.30
CA ILE A 10 -11.62 -23.05 -6.47
C ILE A 10 -13.00 -22.79 -7.07
N ASN A 11 -14.02 -22.63 -6.25
CA ASN A 11 -15.39 -22.38 -6.71
C ASN A 11 -15.59 -21.00 -7.38
N ARG A 12 -14.70 -20.03 -7.18
CA ARG A 12 -14.71 -18.71 -7.83
C ARG A 12 -13.98 -18.70 -9.18
N LEU A 13 -13.10 -19.65 -9.45
CA LEU A 13 -12.32 -19.72 -10.69
C LEU A 13 -13.17 -19.67 -11.96
N PRO A 14 -14.29 -20.42 -12.07
CA PRO A 14 -15.14 -20.36 -13.26
C PRO A 14 -15.72 -18.95 -13.51
N GLN A 15 -16.14 -18.25 -12.45
CA GLN A 15 -16.68 -16.90 -12.57
C GLN A 15 -15.59 -15.90 -12.99
N GLN A 16 -14.42 -15.95 -12.37
CA GLN A 16 -13.26 -15.12 -12.74
C GLN A 16 -12.83 -15.37 -14.20
N PHE A 17 -12.91 -16.62 -14.66
CA PHE A 17 -12.60 -16.97 -16.04
C PHE A 17 -13.63 -16.39 -17.02
N LYS A 18 -14.92 -16.50 -16.72
CA LYS A 18 -16.01 -15.90 -17.51
C LYS A 18 -15.85 -14.40 -17.64
N GLU A 19 -15.51 -13.70 -16.55
CA GLU A 19 -15.26 -12.24 -16.55
C GLU A 19 -14.08 -11.85 -17.44
N LYS A 20 -12.98 -12.62 -17.37
CA LYS A 20 -11.77 -12.36 -18.17
C LYS A 20 -11.94 -12.65 -19.65
N THR A 21 -12.78 -13.62 -20.01
CA THR A 21 -13.00 -14.01 -21.40
C THR A 21 -14.12 -13.23 -22.09
N GLY A 22 -14.80 -12.32 -21.38
CA GLY A 22 -15.93 -11.55 -21.91
C GLY A 22 -17.14 -12.43 -22.29
N SER A 23 -17.17 -13.70 -21.85
CA SER A 23 -18.32 -14.56 -21.99
C SER A 23 -19.49 -13.97 -21.23
N ASN A 24 -20.69 -13.83 -21.83
CA ASN A 24 -21.93 -13.22 -21.33
C ASN A 24 -22.32 -13.59 -19.89
N ALA A 25 -21.44 -13.36 -18.96
CA ALA A 25 -21.73 -13.43 -17.54
C ALA A 25 -22.40 -12.10 -17.15
N ASP A 26 -23.56 -12.18 -16.51
CA ASP A 26 -24.20 -11.06 -15.82
C ASP A 26 -23.27 -10.62 -14.67
N VAL A 27 -22.27 -9.80 -15.01
CA VAL A 27 -21.29 -9.29 -14.02
C VAL A 27 -21.91 -8.06 -13.37
N THR A 28 -21.99 -8.07 -12.05
CA THR A 28 -22.39 -6.88 -11.30
C THR A 28 -21.39 -5.78 -11.54
N SER A 29 -21.79 -4.76 -12.31
CA SER A 29 -20.98 -3.58 -12.62
C SER A 29 -21.25 -2.50 -11.59
N ASP A 30 -20.19 -2.08 -10.92
CA ASP A 30 -20.21 -0.96 -9.96
C ASP A 30 -19.19 0.08 -10.43
N ASN A 31 -19.64 0.92 -11.36
CA ASN A 31 -18.77 1.92 -11.98
C ASN A 31 -18.31 2.98 -10.97
N GLU A 32 -19.16 3.36 -10.02
CA GLU A 32 -18.82 4.33 -9.00
C GLU A 32 -17.71 3.79 -8.08
N PHE A 33 -17.87 2.55 -7.60
CA PHE A 33 -16.82 1.90 -6.82
C PHE A 33 -15.52 1.73 -7.60
N ALA A 34 -15.59 1.40 -8.89
CA ALA A 34 -14.40 1.27 -9.74
C ALA A 34 -13.64 2.61 -9.85
N MET A 35 -14.35 3.74 -9.96
CA MET A 35 -13.74 5.07 -9.97
C MET A 35 -13.10 5.41 -8.63
N LEU A 36 -13.80 5.17 -7.51
CA LEU A 36 -13.28 5.39 -6.16
C LEU A 36 -12.04 4.52 -5.89
N LEU A 37 -12.09 3.25 -6.29
CA LEU A 37 -10.97 2.31 -6.15
C LEU A 37 -9.74 2.77 -6.93
N ASN A 38 -9.93 3.27 -8.15
CA ASN A 38 -8.83 3.80 -8.94
C ASN A 38 -8.22 5.05 -8.27
N GLY A 39 -9.05 5.98 -7.80
CA GLY A 39 -8.63 7.16 -7.04
C GLY A 39 -7.84 6.78 -5.78
N PHE A 40 -8.36 5.83 -5.01
CA PHE A 40 -7.70 5.31 -3.81
C PHE A 40 -6.32 4.71 -4.12
N ARG A 41 -6.19 3.92 -5.19
CA ARG A 41 -4.91 3.32 -5.60
C ARG A 41 -3.89 4.35 -6.05
N VAL A 42 -4.32 5.37 -6.79
CA VAL A 42 -3.46 6.49 -7.18
C VAL A 42 -2.97 7.25 -5.95
N PHE A 43 -3.87 7.55 -5.01
CA PHE A 43 -3.54 8.20 -3.74
C PHE A 43 -2.55 7.37 -2.92
N THR A 44 -2.82 6.09 -2.70
CA THR A 44 -1.94 5.17 -1.95
C THR A 44 -0.55 5.11 -2.56
N THR A 45 -0.44 4.97 -3.88
CA THR A 45 0.84 4.96 -4.59
C THR A 45 1.59 6.30 -4.42
N SER A 46 0.88 7.41 -4.43
CA SER A 46 1.47 8.74 -4.25
C SER A 46 2.00 8.93 -2.82
N ILE A 47 1.23 8.53 -1.81
CA ILE A 47 1.67 8.55 -0.39
C ILE A 47 2.92 7.69 -0.19
N GLU A 48 2.94 6.49 -0.76
CA GLU A 48 4.10 5.59 -0.67
C GLU A 48 5.35 6.22 -1.30
N LYS A 49 5.24 6.82 -2.48
CA LYS A 49 6.35 7.52 -3.14
C LYS A 49 6.87 8.70 -2.31
N VAL A 50 5.98 9.52 -1.75
CA VAL A 50 6.37 10.65 -0.90
C VAL A 50 7.07 10.16 0.36
N HIS A 51 6.55 9.12 1.03
CA HIS A 51 7.16 8.49 2.19
C HIS A 51 8.59 7.98 1.90
N LEU A 52 8.75 7.20 0.83
CA LEU A 52 10.05 6.64 0.45
C LEU A 52 11.06 7.74 0.08
N SER A 53 10.64 8.74 -0.69
CA SER A 53 11.49 9.87 -1.09
C SER A 53 11.89 10.72 0.10
N GLY A 54 10.95 11.03 1.02
CA GLY A 54 11.21 11.80 2.23
C GLY A 54 12.19 11.09 3.16
N THR A 55 12.00 9.80 3.40
CA THR A 55 12.89 8.97 4.22
C THR A 55 14.30 8.92 3.64
N LYS A 56 14.41 8.72 2.31
CA LYS A 56 15.70 8.73 1.62
C LYS A 56 16.40 10.09 1.74
N TYR A 57 15.65 11.17 1.56
CA TYR A 57 16.19 12.54 1.64
C TYR A 57 16.70 12.84 3.05
N ALA A 58 15.92 12.54 4.10
CA ALA A 58 16.35 12.74 5.48
C ALA A 58 17.66 11.98 5.80
N LYS A 59 17.77 10.72 5.34
CA LYS A 59 18.99 9.91 5.50
C LYS A 59 20.19 10.51 4.76
N GLN A 60 19.98 11.02 3.55
CA GLN A 60 21.06 11.64 2.76
C GLN A 60 21.56 12.93 3.41
N LEU A 61 20.67 13.77 3.97
CA LEU A 61 21.06 14.96 4.72
C LEU A 61 21.88 14.62 5.97
N ASP A 62 21.48 13.60 6.73
CA ASP A 62 22.23 13.14 7.91
C ASP A 62 23.64 12.66 7.54
N ILE A 63 23.76 11.88 6.47
CA ILE A 63 25.07 11.43 5.95
C ILE A 63 25.91 12.65 5.52
N MET A 64 25.36 13.55 4.75
CA MET A 64 26.07 14.74 4.27
C MET A 64 26.63 15.58 5.44
N LEU A 65 25.83 15.82 6.48
CA LEU A 65 26.27 16.57 7.65
C LEU A 65 27.42 15.86 8.40
N LYS A 66 27.34 14.54 8.54
CA LYS A 66 28.41 13.74 9.17
C LYS A 66 29.69 13.79 8.36
N GLU A 67 29.61 13.65 7.03
CA GLU A 67 30.77 13.73 6.17
C GLU A 67 31.45 15.10 6.20
N LEU A 68 30.67 16.20 6.28
CA LEU A 68 31.22 17.53 6.46
C LEU A 68 31.95 17.69 7.80
N GLN A 69 31.44 17.10 8.87
CA GLN A 69 32.10 17.11 10.18
C GLN A 69 33.41 16.29 10.12
N ASN A 70 33.36 15.07 9.60
CA ASN A 70 34.55 14.23 9.43
C ASN A 70 35.63 14.92 8.59
N TYR A 71 35.22 15.62 7.52
CA TYR A 71 36.14 16.38 6.70
C TYR A 71 36.90 17.44 7.49
N CYS A 72 36.19 18.19 8.37
CA CYS A 72 36.84 19.16 9.25
C CYS A 72 37.81 18.51 10.25
N GLU A 73 37.44 17.36 10.83
CA GLU A 73 38.30 16.63 11.75
C GLU A 73 39.59 16.15 11.05
N HIS A 74 39.49 15.62 9.86
CA HIS A 74 40.68 15.20 9.08
C HIS A 74 41.61 16.38 8.73
N ILE A 75 41.06 17.57 8.44
CA ILE A 75 41.90 18.76 8.22
C ILE A 75 42.57 19.17 9.53
N GLU A 76 41.85 19.14 10.67
CA GLU A 76 42.47 19.40 11.99
C GLU A 76 43.63 18.46 12.28
N ASP A 77 43.48 17.15 12.00
CA ASP A 77 44.53 16.14 12.20
C ASP A 77 45.76 16.41 11.34
N ILE A 78 45.56 16.81 10.09
CA ILE A 78 46.65 17.23 9.18
C ILE A 78 47.37 18.46 9.76
N LEU A 79 46.66 19.45 10.24
CA LEU A 79 47.24 20.66 10.80
C LEU A 79 47.98 20.44 12.13
N ARG A 80 47.53 19.44 12.93
CA ARG A 80 48.20 19.02 14.17
C ARG A 80 49.44 18.16 13.93
N GLY A 81 49.64 17.68 12.70
CA GLY A 81 50.75 16.80 12.38
C GLY A 81 50.60 15.36 12.92
N ASP A 82 49.40 14.95 13.33
CA ASP A 82 49.09 13.64 13.91
C ASP A 82 49.20 12.47 12.89
N LEU A 83 49.41 12.77 11.63
CA LEU A 83 49.58 11.76 10.55
C LEU A 83 50.98 11.12 10.51
N GLY A 84 51.68 11.06 11.64
CA GLY A 84 52.98 10.33 11.77
C GLY A 84 54.13 10.93 10.97
N GLY A 85 53.97 12.18 10.52
CA GLY A 85 54.97 12.93 9.77
C GLY A 85 55.64 14.01 10.63
N LYS A 86 56.81 14.47 10.19
CA LYS A 86 57.47 15.64 10.76
C LYS A 86 56.50 16.80 10.79
N PRO A 87 56.51 17.66 11.87
CA PRO A 87 55.65 18.85 11.93
C PRO A 87 55.87 19.68 10.66
N VAL A 88 54.80 19.93 9.92
CA VAL A 88 54.80 20.77 8.72
C VAL A 88 55.17 22.18 9.21
N SER A 89 56.16 22.82 8.58
CA SER A 89 56.59 24.14 8.93
C SER A 89 55.41 25.13 8.81
N SER A 90 55.26 26.07 9.75
CA SER A 90 54.17 27.02 9.80
C SER A 90 54.01 27.92 8.57
N GLN A 91 54.92 27.87 7.63
CA GLN A 91 54.89 28.62 6.36
C GLN A 91 54.25 27.86 5.20
N ASP A 92 54.05 26.54 5.31
CA ASP A 92 53.57 25.69 4.22
C ASP A 92 52.10 25.28 4.39
N HIS A 93 51.37 25.79 5.36
CA HIS A 93 49.97 25.45 5.55
C HIS A 93 49.08 26.07 4.46
N LEU A 94 48.47 25.22 3.64
CA LEU A 94 47.46 25.58 2.64
C LEU A 94 46.19 26.17 3.27
N VAL A 95 45.93 25.88 4.55
CA VAL A 95 44.77 26.35 5.33
C VAL A 95 45.25 26.79 6.69
N THR A 96 44.89 27.99 7.12
CA THR A 96 45.23 28.48 8.46
C THR A 96 44.26 27.92 9.51
N PRO A 97 44.70 27.77 10.79
CA PRO A 97 43.82 27.38 11.89
C PRO A 97 42.58 28.27 12.05
N VAL A 98 42.70 29.56 11.72
CA VAL A 98 41.59 30.52 11.76
C VAL A 98 40.54 30.23 10.68
N GLU A 99 41.00 29.95 9.45
CA GLU A 99 40.09 29.60 8.35
C GLU A 99 39.37 28.28 8.64
N LEU A 100 40.06 27.28 9.18
CA LEU A 100 39.43 26.02 9.58
C LEU A 100 38.38 26.22 10.67
N SER A 101 38.71 27.03 11.71
CA SER A 101 37.75 27.38 12.77
C SER A 101 36.50 28.08 12.23
N SER A 102 36.66 28.95 11.23
CA SER A 102 35.54 29.61 10.56
C SER A 102 34.67 28.62 9.77
N VAL A 103 35.27 27.67 9.03
CA VAL A 103 34.55 26.63 8.30
C VAL A 103 33.80 25.73 9.25
N LYS A 104 34.41 25.30 10.36
CA LYS A 104 33.79 24.45 11.37
C LYS A 104 32.57 25.12 12.00
N SER A 105 32.72 26.42 12.43
CA SER A 105 31.61 27.21 12.95
C SER A 105 30.47 27.35 11.95
N SER A 106 30.81 27.52 10.66
CA SER A 106 29.79 27.59 9.60
C SER A 106 29.02 26.25 9.44
N ILE A 107 29.73 25.13 9.47
CA ILE A 107 29.10 23.76 9.42
C ILE A 107 28.22 23.54 10.63
N GLU A 108 28.67 23.87 11.84
CA GLU A 108 27.86 23.78 13.05
C GLU A 108 26.60 24.66 12.97
N SER A 109 26.70 25.87 12.46
CA SER A 109 25.56 26.74 12.25
C SER A 109 24.56 26.18 11.25
N VAL A 110 25.04 25.69 10.11
CA VAL A 110 24.18 25.02 9.11
C VAL A 110 23.53 23.76 9.67
N SER A 111 24.26 22.94 10.42
CA SER A 111 23.74 21.74 11.06
C SER A 111 22.63 22.09 12.05
N ALA A 112 22.82 23.14 12.86
CA ALA A 112 21.81 23.60 13.81
C ALA A 112 20.53 24.11 13.13
N GLN A 113 20.64 24.72 11.94
CA GLN A 113 19.50 25.19 11.17
C GLN A 113 18.77 24.04 10.44
N ILE A 114 19.50 23.04 9.94
CA ILE A 114 18.92 21.92 9.20
C ILE A 114 18.25 20.91 10.14
N LYS A 115 18.77 20.73 11.36
CA LYS A 115 18.26 19.71 12.31
C LYS A 115 16.75 19.82 12.58
N PRO A 116 16.17 20.99 12.90
CA PRO A 116 14.72 21.11 13.10
C PRO A 116 13.91 20.73 11.85
N PHE A 117 14.41 21.03 10.67
CA PHE A 117 13.77 20.62 9.41
C PHE A 117 13.81 19.09 9.24
N MET A 118 14.95 18.46 9.52
CA MET A 118 15.08 17.00 9.48
C MET A 118 14.13 16.33 10.46
N ASP A 119 14.02 16.82 11.69
CA ASP A 119 13.13 16.29 12.72
C ASP A 119 11.65 16.38 12.26
N GLN A 120 11.25 17.49 11.65
CA GLN A 120 9.92 17.65 11.05
C GLN A 120 9.70 16.68 9.88
N LEU A 121 10.68 16.52 9.00
CA LEU A 121 10.61 15.60 7.87
C LEU A 121 10.45 14.14 8.35
N VAL A 122 11.21 13.72 9.36
CA VAL A 122 11.09 12.40 9.97
C VAL A 122 9.71 12.21 10.60
N ALA A 123 9.18 13.22 11.30
CA ALA A 123 7.84 13.18 11.88
C ALA A 123 6.75 13.05 10.81
N ILE A 124 6.87 13.75 9.68
CA ILE A 124 5.96 13.62 8.54
C ILE A 124 6.04 12.20 7.96
N CYS A 125 7.24 11.69 7.71
CA CYS A 125 7.44 10.34 7.19
C CYS A 125 6.81 9.28 8.10
N SER A 126 6.93 9.42 9.42
CA SER A 126 6.29 8.52 10.39
C SER A 126 4.76 8.55 10.29
N LYS A 127 4.15 9.73 10.10
CA LYS A 127 2.70 9.85 9.87
C LYS A 127 2.28 9.19 8.55
N LEU A 128 3.05 9.38 7.48
CA LEU A 128 2.78 8.74 6.18
C LEU A 128 2.88 7.22 6.27
N GLU A 129 3.77 6.67 7.10
CA GLU A 129 3.84 5.24 7.36
C GLU A 129 2.55 4.71 8.01
N LEU A 130 1.97 5.46 8.96
CA LEU A 130 0.68 5.09 9.56
C LEU A 130 -0.46 5.09 8.52
N VAL A 131 -0.49 6.10 7.65
CA VAL A 131 -1.45 6.14 6.53
C VAL A 131 -1.27 4.94 5.60
N ASN A 132 -0.03 4.57 5.26
CA ASN A 132 0.24 3.39 4.44
C ASN A 132 -0.26 2.09 5.10
N LYS A 133 -0.09 1.95 6.41
CA LYS A 133 -0.63 0.79 7.16
C LYS A 133 -2.16 0.76 7.14
N ALA A 134 -2.82 1.90 7.30
CA ALA A 134 -4.28 2.01 7.18
C ALA A 134 -4.75 1.63 5.76
N ASN A 135 -4.10 2.16 4.72
CA ASN A 135 -4.39 1.84 3.32
C ASN A 135 -4.27 0.34 3.01
N GLN A 136 -3.28 -0.35 3.59
CA GLN A 136 -3.16 -1.82 3.49
C GLN A 136 -4.36 -2.55 4.13
N GLY A 137 -4.92 -2.00 5.20
CA GLY A 137 -6.16 -2.50 5.82
C GLY A 137 -7.36 -2.37 4.88
N ILE A 138 -7.50 -1.21 4.23
CA ILE A 138 -8.54 -0.92 3.25
C ILE A 138 -8.42 -1.87 2.04
N GLU A 139 -7.22 -2.05 1.47
CA GLU A 139 -6.99 -3.00 0.37
C GLU A 139 -7.43 -4.44 0.71
N LYS A 140 -7.16 -4.90 1.93
CA LYS A 140 -7.65 -6.21 2.38
C LYS A 140 -9.19 -6.29 2.41
N THR A 141 -9.86 -5.19 2.74
CA THR A 141 -11.32 -5.10 2.74
C THR A 141 -11.87 -5.06 1.32
N ILE A 142 -11.22 -4.34 0.41
CA ILE A 142 -11.54 -4.32 -1.03
C ILE A 142 -11.47 -5.73 -1.63
N VAL A 143 -10.40 -6.48 -1.34
CA VAL A 143 -10.28 -7.88 -1.78
C VAL A 143 -11.38 -8.77 -1.22
N LYS A 144 -11.78 -8.56 0.03
CA LYS A 144 -12.91 -9.30 0.62
C LYS A 144 -14.22 -8.97 -0.10
N ARG A 145 -14.46 -7.69 -0.40
CA ARG A 145 -15.63 -7.24 -1.14
C ARG A 145 -15.68 -7.88 -2.53
N ASP A 146 -14.59 -7.88 -3.27
CA ASP A 146 -14.54 -8.51 -4.60
C ASP A 146 -14.83 -10.02 -4.53
N HIS A 147 -14.31 -10.71 -3.51
CA HIS A 147 -14.65 -12.10 -3.28
C HIS A 147 -16.15 -12.32 -2.99
N LYS A 148 -16.81 -11.39 -2.30
CA LYS A 148 -18.25 -11.49 -2.03
C LYS A 148 -19.07 -11.20 -3.28
N ARG A 149 -18.65 -10.24 -4.11
CA ARG A 149 -19.25 -9.99 -5.43
C ARG A 149 -19.20 -11.23 -6.31
N LEU A 150 -18.04 -11.90 -6.39
CA LEU A 150 -17.89 -13.15 -7.15
C LEU A 150 -18.79 -14.28 -6.63
N ASP A 151 -18.95 -14.41 -5.31
CA ASP A 151 -19.86 -15.38 -4.72
C ASP A 151 -21.32 -15.05 -5.06
N TYR A 152 -21.71 -13.77 -4.98
CA TYR A 152 -23.01 -13.25 -5.35
C TYR A 152 -23.33 -13.52 -6.82
N ASP A 153 -22.47 -13.10 -7.75
CA ASP A 153 -22.68 -13.29 -9.20
C ASP A 153 -22.80 -14.77 -9.56
N ARG A 154 -22.00 -15.64 -8.94
CA ARG A 154 -22.08 -17.08 -9.14
C ARG A 154 -23.42 -17.65 -8.67
N TYR A 155 -23.85 -17.34 -7.43
CA TYR A 155 -25.12 -17.86 -6.92
C TYR A 155 -26.31 -17.31 -7.69
N LYS A 156 -26.26 -16.05 -8.12
CA LYS A 156 -27.25 -15.46 -9.01
C LYS A 156 -27.38 -16.25 -10.31
N SER A 157 -26.27 -16.53 -10.98
CA SER A 157 -26.23 -17.34 -12.21
C SER A 157 -26.78 -18.75 -11.99
N ASP A 158 -26.33 -19.43 -10.91
CA ASP A 158 -26.75 -20.80 -10.59
C ASP A 158 -28.26 -20.88 -10.33
N VAL A 159 -28.85 -19.89 -9.64
CA VAL A 159 -30.31 -19.79 -9.39
C VAL A 159 -31.06 -19.57 -10.69
N GLN A 160 -30.63 -18.60 -11.51
CA GLN A 160 -31.27 -18.29 -12.80
C GLN A 160 -31.26 -19.50 -13.75
N ASP A 161 -30.18 -20.28 -13.79
CA ASP A 161 -30.07 -21.46 -14.64
C ASP A 161 -31.04 -22.58 -14.20
N LEU A 162 -31.21 -22.77 -12.88
CA LEU A 162 -32.18 -23.71 -12.35
C LEU A 162 -33.64 -23.26 -12.55
N GLU A 163 -33.92 -21.97 -12.42
CA GLU A 163 -35.24 -21.40 -12.68
C GLU A 163 -35.62 -21.54 -14.17
N LYS A 164 -34.68 -21.27 -15.09
CA LYS A 164 -34.86 -21.51 -16.52
C LYS A 164 -35.13 -22.99 -16.82
N LYS A 165 -34.38 -23.91 -16.16
CA LYS A 165 -34.62 -25.34 -16.28
C LYS A 165 -36.02 -25.70 -15.77
N LYS A 166 -36.47 -25.17 -14.65
CA LYS A 166 -37.79 -25.35 -14.07
C LYS A 166 -38.90 -24.89 -15.02
N SER A 167 -38.76 -23.72 -15.62
CA SER A 167 -39.73 -23.15 -16.57
C SER A 167 -39.80 -23.93 -17.88
N ASN A 168 -38.68 -24.36 -18.43
CA ASN A 168 -38.60 -25.04 -19.73
C ASN A 168 -38.94 -26.54 -19.68
N THR A 169 -38.75 -27.19 -18.54
CA THR A 169 -38.89 -28.64 -18.38
C THR A 169 -39.61 -29.00 -17.08
N ALA A 170 -40.75 -28.31 -16.80
CA ALA A 170 -41.50 -28.49 -15.55
C ALA A 170 -41.84 -29.98 -15.24
N ALA A 171 -42.18 -30.78 -16.25
CA ALA A 171 -42.51 -32.20 -16.10
C ALA A 171 -41.29 -33.07 -15.71
N SER A 172 -40.06 -32.63 -15.93
CA SER A 172 -38.83 -33.38 -15.63
C SER A 172 -38.03 -32.74 -14.49
N PHE A 173 -38.54 -31.69 -13.85
CA PHE A 173 -37.87 -31.01 -12.74
C PHE A 173 -38.04 -31.90 -11.47
N SER A 174 -36.95 -32.43 -10.99
CA SER A 174 -36.98 -33.43 -9.91
C SER A 174 -37.06 -32.76 -8.53
N VAL A 175 -37.52 -33.54 -7.53
CA VAL A 175 -37.50 -33.14 -6.10
C VAL A 175 -36.07 -32.77 -5.66
N LYS A 176 -35.06 -33.40 -6.24
CA LYS A 176 -33.64 -33.08 -6.00
C LYS A 176 -33.25 -31.69 -6.56
N ASP A 177 -33.77 -31.37 -7.76
CA ASP A 177 -33.54 -30.02 -8.36
C ASP A 177 -34.26 -28.95 -7.54
N GLU A 178 -35.47 -29.21 -7.02
CA GLU A 178 -36.20 -28.29 -6.13
C GLU A 178 -35.42 -27.98 -4.85
N LYS A 179 -34.91 -29.02 -4.19
CA LYS A 179 -34.09 -28.86 -2.99
C LYS A 179 -32.81 -28.10 -3.27
N LYS A 180 -32.16 -28.36 -4.41
CA LYS A 180 -30.96 -27.63 -4.85
C LYS A 180 -31.28 -26.18 -5.12
N LEU A 181 -32.39 -25.87 -5.75
CA LEU A 181 -32.84 -24.47 -5.99
C LEU A 181 -33.03 -23.73 -4.66
N GLN A 182 -33.71 -24.32 -3.67
CA GLN A 182 -33.89 -23.75 -2.34
C GLN A 182 -32.54 -23.46 -1.65
N GLU A 183 -31.61 -24.38 -1.67
CA GLU A 183 -30.28 -24.21 -1.08
C GLU A 183 -29.50 -23.08 -1.75
N LEU A 184 -29.55 -23.00 -3.09
CA LEU A 184 -28.87 -21.92 -3.84
C LEU A 184 -29.51 -20.56 -3.63
N THR A 185 -30.84 -20.48 -3.57
CA THR A 185 -31.58 -19.24 -3.26
C THR A 185 -31.21 -18.72 -1.87
N THR A 186 -31.06 -19.60 -0.87
CA THR A 186 -30.62 -19.20 0.47
C THR A 186 -29.19 -18.65 0.44
N LYS A 187 -28.27 -19.32 -0.29
CA LYS A 187 -26.88 -18.86 -0.45
C LYS A 187 -26.79 -17.54 -1.22
N TYR A 188 -27.63 -17.37 -2.24
CA TYR A 188 -27.74 -16.13 -2.99
C TYR A 188 -28.17 -14.95 -2.09
N SER A 189 -29.27 -15.11 -1.33
CA SER A 189 -29.75 -14.09 -0.41
C SER A 189 -28.72 -13.73 0.66
N GLN A 190 -27.98 -14.72 1.18
CA GLN A 190 -26.91 -14.45 2.13
C GLN A 190 -25.72 -13.73 1.51
N SER A 191 -25.31 -14.11 0.29
CA SER A 191 -24.20 -13.46 -0.41
C SER A 191 -24.55 -12.03 -0.83
N ASP A 192 -25.81 -11.76 -1.19
CA ASP A 192 -26.33 -10.42 -1.46
C ASP A 192 -26.22 -9.53 -0.23
N TYR A 193 -26.69 -10.00 0.92
CA TYR A 193 -26.55 -9.30 2.19
C TYR A 193 -25.10 -9.03 2.55
N GLU A 194 -24.22 -10.04 2.47
CA GLU A 194 -22.80 -9.91 2.81
C GLU A 194 -22.06 -8.94 1.86
N TYR A 195 -22.41 -8.90 0.59
CA TYR A 195 -21.86 -7.98 -0.39
C TYR A 195 -22.27 -6.54 -0.08
N ASN A 196 -23.55 -6.29 0.17
CA ASN A 196 -24.11 -4.97 0.45
C ASN A 196 -23.65 -4.42 1.81
N VAL A 197 -23.49 -5.26 2.85
CA VAL A 197 -22.98 -4.83 4.15
C VAL A 197 -21.54 -4.33 4.05
N ILE A 198 -20.67 -4.98 3.28
CA ILE A 198 -19.28 -4.52 3.10
C ILE A 198 -19.24 -3.18 2.35
N PHE A 199 -20.17 -2.97 1.41
CA PHE A 199 -20.31 -1.69 0.71
C PHE A 199 -20.62 -0.56 1.69
N THR A 200 -21.59 -0.76 2.58
CA THR A 200 -22.00 0.23 3.59
C THR A 200 -20.86 0.59 4.55
N TYR A 201 -20.04 -0.38 4.97
CA TYR A 201 -18.88 -0.13 5.83
C TYR A 201 -17.78 0.71 5.15
N LEU A 202 -17.60 0.60 3.85
CA LEU A 202 -16.62 1.40 3.10
C LEU A 202 -17.10 2.85 2.93
N ASP A 203 -18.39 3.06 2.78
CA ASP A 203 -19.02 4.39 2.63
C ASP A 203 -18.98 5.22 3.95
N TYR A 204 -19.08 4.57 5.11
CA TYR A 204 -19.04 5.23 6.43
C TYR A 204 -17.63 5.41 7.01
N SER A 205 -16.57 4.99 6.31
CA SER A 205 -15.17 5.09 6.77
C SER A 205 -14.50 6.40 6.32
N HIS A 206 -15.22 7.28 5.69
CA HIS A 206 -14.82 8.64 5.31
C HIS A 206 -15.46 9.66 6.26
#